data_786d004c7a35f41ea5883b86f5d232f8
#
_entry.id   786d004c7a35f41ea5883b86f5d232f8
#
_cell.length_a   1.000
_cell.length_b   1.000
_cell.length_c   1.000
_cell.angle_alpha   90.00
_cell.angle_beta   90.00
_cell.angle_gamma   90.00
#
_symmetry.space_group_name_H-M   'P 1'
#
loop_
_entity.id
_entity.type
_entity.pdbx_description
1 polymer ?
#
loop_
_entity_poly.entity_id
_entity_poly.type
_entity_poly.pdbx_seq_one_letter_code
_entity_poly.pdbx_strand_id
1 'polypeptide(L)'
;MSVKDNMPIIASNEGVWEGWYRYYNLDGEKTEEHRSRLLCRFPDEETYHQTNYYFWEDGKSEVKDFPTKIDGNRLVFYTHIDGWAAEVPLDTFNRTTMLNWTRHNEPGIYLYEMIQVSDDRKSRSRV
;
A
#
# COMPACT_ATOMS: atom_id res chain seq x y z
N MET A 1 9.22 21.27 -3.94
CA MET A 1 9.72 20.07 -3.26
C MET A 1 9.03 18.84 -3.80
N SER A 2 9.74 17.74 -3.95
CA SER A 2 9.18 16.51 -4.49
C SER A 2 8.36 15.74 -3.44
N VAL A 3 7.57 14.77 -3.88
CA VAL A 3 6.87 13.84 -2.99
C VAL A 3 7.86 13.15 -2.06
N LYS A 4 8.99 12.69 -2.60
CA LYS A 4 10.01 12.01 -1.79
C LYS A 4 10.58 12.90 -0.68
N ASP A 5 10.73 14.19 -0.94
CA ASP A 5 11.24 15.13 0.06
C ASP A 5 10.20 15.39 1.15
N ASN A 6 8.92 15.49 0.76
CA ASN A 6 7.83 15.78 1.69
C ASN A 6 7.33 14.55 2.44
N MET A 7 7.53 13.38 1.85
CA MET A 7 7.01 12.10 2.39
C MET A 7 8.13 11.05 2.43
N PRO A 8 9.14 11.26 3.28
CA PRO A 8 10.31 10.37 3.31
C PRO A 8 9.99 8.93 3.76
N ILE A 9 8.97 8.75 4.58
CA ILE A 9 8.55 7.40 5.00
C ILE A 9 7.90 6.66 3.82
N ILE A 10 7.02 7.33 3.09
CA ILE A 10 6.44 6.78 1.87
C ILE A 10 7.53 6.54 0.83
N ALA A 11 8.50 7.44 0.72
CA ALA A 11 9.64 7.28 -0.18
C ALA A 11 10.45 6.01 0.11
N SER A 12 10.50 5.58 1.37
CA SER A 12 11.21 4.35 1.75
C SER A 12 10.55 3.08 1.21
N ASN A 13 9.34 3.18 0.69
CA ASN A 13 8.64 2.07 0.04
C ASN A 13 8.98 1.93 -1.45
N GLU A 14 9.79 2.80 -2.01
CA GLU A 14 10.18 2.70 -3.42
C GLU A 14 10.86 1.37 -3.71
N GLY A 15 10.46 0.72 -4.80
CA GLY A 15 11.06 -0.53 -5.25
C GLY A 15 10.06 -1.63 -5.50
N VAL A 16 10.56 -2.85 -5.53
CA VAL A 16 9.76 -4.06 -5.75
C VAL A 16 9.68 -4.85 -4.46
N TRP A 17 8.46 -5.17 -4.04
CA TRP A 17 8.20 -5.94 -2.84
C TRP A 17 7.48 -7.22 -3.21
N GLU A 18 7.95 -8.35 -2.74
CA GLU A 18 7.32 -9.65 -2.96
C GLU A 18 6.93 -10.27 -1.62
N GLY A 19 5.76 -10.87 -1.58
CA GLY A 19 5.28 -11.47 -0.34
C GLY A 19 3.90 -12.06 -0.51
N TRP A 20 3.23 -12.14 0.61
CA TRP A 20 1.95 -12.82 0.73
C TRP A 20 0.91 -11.91 1.34
N TYR A 21 -0.33 -11.98 0.84
CA TYR A 21 -1.52 -11.49 1.53
C TYR A 21 -2.29 -12.68 2.08
N ARG A 22 -2.58 -12.62 3.37
CA ARG A 22 -3.35 -13.64 4.07
C ARG A 22 -4.52 -12.98 4.76
N TYR A 23 -5.70 -13.57 4.59
CA TYR A 23 -6.94 -13.05 5.15
C TYR A 23 -7.47 -14.03 6.17
N TYR A 24 -7.92 -13.52 7.31
CA TYR A 24 -8.43 -14.30 8.42
C TYR A 24 -9.81 -13.80 8.82
N ASN A 25 -10.70 -14.72 9.21
CA ASN A 25 -11.99 -14.35 9.77
C ASN A 25 -11.85 -14.01 11.26
N LEU A 26 -12.97 -13.67 11.91
CA LEU A 26 -12.99 -13.30 13.33
C LEU A 26 -12.61 -14.46 14.25
N ASP A 27 -12.73 -15.69 13.79
CA ASP A 27 -12.34 -16.87 14.56
C ASP A 27 -10.86 -17.23 14.39
N GLY A 28 -10.12 -16.44 13.60
CA GLY A 28 -8.70 -16.66 13.37
C GLY A 28 -8.40 -17.68 12.27
N GLU A 29 -9.42 -18.10 11.50
CA GLU A 29 -9.22 -19.05 10.41
C GLU A 29 -8.82 -18.33 9.14
N LYS A 30 -7.80 -18.86 8.45
CA LYS A 30 -7.36 -18.31 7.18
C LYS A 30 -8.39 -18.60 6.09
N THR A 31 -8.93 -17.55 5.48
CA THR A 31 -10.00 -17.64 4.46
C THR A 31 -9.47 -17.48 3.05
N GLU A 32 -8.37 -16.76 2.86
CA GLU A 32 -7.76 -16.54 1.55
C GLU A 32 -6.26 -16.30 1.69
N GLU A 33 -5.53 -16.66 0.65
CA GLU A 33 -4.10 -16.37 0.55
C GLU A 33 -3.72 -16.22 -0.91
N HIS A 34 -2.87 -15.22 -1.20
CA HIS A 34 -2.28 -15.09 -2.53
C HIS A 34 -0.90 -14.46 -2.43
N ARG A 35 -0.05 -14.77 -3.41
CA ARG A 35 1.25 -14.09 -3.55
C ARG A 35 1.05 -12.75 -4.23
N SER A 36 1.92 -11.81 -3.90
CA SER A 36 1.86 -10.48 -4.47
C SER A 36 3.25 -9.96 -4.80
N ARG A 37 3.30 -9.20 -5.88
CA ARG A 37 4.46 -8.36 -6.21
C ARG A 37 3.95 -6.95 -6.31
N LEU A 38 4.54 -6.04 -5.54
CA LEU A 38 4.18 -4.64 -5.52
C LEU A 38 5.33 -3.84 -6.13
N LEU A 39 5.00 -3.03 -7.13
CA LEU A 39 5.98 -2.12 -7.73
C LEU A 39 5.62 -0.70 -7.32
N CYS A 40 6.43 -0.12 -6.45
CA CYS A 40 6.22 1.22 -5.91
C CYS A 40 7.19 2.19 -6.58
N ARG A 41 6.66 3.18 -7.28
CA ARG A 41 7.46 4.08 -8.13
C ARG A 41 7.11 5.54 -7.89
N PHE A 42 8.09 6.40 -8.12
CA PHE A 42 7.90 7.84 -8.17
C PHE A 42 8.26 8.29 -9.59
N PRO A 43 7.28 8.29 -10.55
CA PRO A 43 7.57 8.58 -11.95
C PRO A 43 7.99 10.03 -12.19
N ASP A 44 7.60 10.94 -11.31
CA ASP A 44 8.01 12.34 -11.34
C ASP A 44 8.02 12.91 -9.91
N GLU A 45 8.27 14.21 -9.77
CA GLU A 45 8.38 14.86 -8.47
C GLU A 45 7.04 15.00 -7.72
N GLU A 46 5.92 14.85 -8.41
CA GLU A 46 4.59 15.13 -7.86
C GLU A 46 3.70 13.90 -7.70
N THR A 47 4.15 12.73 -8.15
CA THR A 47 3.31 11.54 -8.15
C THR A 47 3.99 10.34 -7.52
N TYR A 48 3.14 9.46 -7.01
CA TYR A 48 3.49 8.10 -6.60
C TYR A 48 2.58 7.16 -7.36
N HIS A 49 3.13 6.08 -7.90
CA HIS A 49 2.37 5.10 -8.66
C HIS A 49 2.70 3.70 -8.16
N GLN A 50 1.68 2.96 -7.79
CA GLN A 50 1.84 1.57 -7.35
C GLN A 50 1.14 0.63 -8.31
N THR A 51 1.84 -0.43 -8.71
CA THR A 51 1.28 -1.52 -9.49
C THR A 51 1.31 -2.78 -8.66
N ASN A 52 0.18 -3.44 -8.51
CA ASN A 52 0.06 -4.67 -7.75
C ASN A 52 -0.21 -5.83 -8.69
N TYR A 53 0.62 -6.88 -8.57
CA TYR A 53 0.45 -8.16 -9.26
C TYR A 53 0.03 -9.18 -8.21
N TYR A 54 -1.07 -9.89 -8.48
CA TYR A 54 -1.62 -10.91 -7.57
C TYR A 54 -1.61 -12.26 -8.25
N PHE A 55 -1.21 -13.31 -7.52
CA PHE A 55 -1.10 -14.68 -8.02
C PHE A 55 -1.74 -15.65 -7.03
N TRP A 56 -2.79 -16.34 -7.47
CA TRP A 56 -3.47 -17.34 -6.65
C TRP A 56 -2.99 -18.74 -6.99
N GLU A 57 -3.14 -19.68 -6.04
CA GLU A 57 -2.68 -21.05 -6.16
C GLU A 57 -3.32 -21.80 -7.33
N ASP A 58 -4.57 -21.45 -7.67
CA ASP A 58 -5.30 -22.06 -8.79
C ASP A 58 -4.80 -21.60 -10.18
N GLY A 59 -3.76 -20.79 -10.23
CA GLY A 59 -3.21 -20.24 -11.47
C GLY A 59 -3.82 -18.93 -11.91
N LYS A 60 -4.84 -18.44 -11.22
CA LYS A 60 -5.43 -17.13 -11.49
C LYS A 60 -4.44 -16.02 -11.15
N SER A 61 -4.41 -14.99 -11.99
CA SER A 61 -3.58 -13.80 -11.71
C SER A 61 -4.36 -12.53 -12.05
N GLU A 62 -3.95 -11.43 -11.44
CA GLU A 62 -4.56 -10.12 -11.66
C GLU A 62 -3.50 -9.04 -11.52
N VAL A 63 -3.68 -7.94 -12.27
CA VAL A 63 -2.81 -6.74 -12.18
C VAL A 63 -3.71 -5.54 -11.95
N LYS A 64 -3.33 -4.71 -11.00
CA LYS A 64 -4.01 -3.44 -10.73
C LYS A 64 -3.02 -2.30 -10.61
N ASP A 65 -3.31 -1.19 -11.29
CA ASP A 65 -2.55 0.04 -11.19
C ASP A 65 -3.26 1.02 -10.26
N PHE A 66 -2.47 1.64 -9.40
CA PHE A 66 -2.96 2.63 -8.44
C PHE A 66 -2.16 3.94 -8.60
N PRO A 67 -2.54 4.80 -9.56
CA PRO A 67 -1.98 6.14 -9.62
C PRO A 67 -2.51 6.98 -8.46
N THR A 68 -1.76 7.99 -8.06
CA THR A 68 -2.15 8.87 -6.96
C THR A 68 -2.05 10.33 -7.35
N LYS A 69 -2.73 11.15 -6.56
CA LYS A 69 -2.59 12.61 -6.57
C LYS A 69 -2.16 13.04 -5.17
N ILE A 70 -1.44 14.15 -5.10
CA ILE A 70 -1.06 14.74 -3.82
C ILE A 70 -2.16 15.70 -3.37
N ASP A 71 -2.55 15.58 -2.10
CA ASP A 71 -3.44 16.51 -1.43
C ASP A 71 -2.85 16.82 -0.05
N GLY A 72 -2.09 17.92 0.02
CA GLY A 72 -1.37 18.28 1.24
C GLY A 72 -0.33 17.23 1.61
N ASN A 73 -0.51 16.62 2.78
CA ASN A 73 0.37 15.57 3.29
C ASN A 73 -0.17 14.15 3.03
N ARG A 74 -1.11 14.00 2.09
CA ARG A 74 -1.71 12.72 1.74
C ARG A 74 -1.47 12.39 0.28
N LEU A 75 -1.31 11.09 0.00
CA LEU A 75 -1.47 10.55 -1.35
C LEU A 75 -2.92 10.11 -1.47
N VAL A 76 -3.59 10.54 -2.53
CA VAL A 76 -5.01 10.20 -2.75
C VAL A 76 -5.12 9.20 -3.89
N PHE A 77 -5.79 8.08 -3.61
CA PHE A 77 -6.12 7.03 -4.58
C PHE A 77 -7.50 7.27 -5.15
N TYR A 78 -7.66 7.08 -6.45
CA TYR A 78 -8.93 7.31 -7.13
C TYR A 78 -9.27 6.24 -8.17
N THR A 79 -8.36 5.29 -8.44
CA THR A 79 -8.56 4.19 -9.38
C THR A 79 -8.77 2.90 -8.60
N HIS A 80 -9.87 2.18 -8.87
CA HIS A 80 -10.32 0.96 -8.19
C HIS A 80 -10.78 1.18 -6.74
N ILE A 81 -10.17 2.12 -6.05
CA ILE A 81 -10.46 2.46 -4.66
C ILE A 81 -10.55 3.98 -4.50
N ASP A 82 -11.25 4.42 -3.47
CA ASP A 82 -11.18 5.79 -3.00
C ASP A 82 -10.54 5.78 -1.63
N GLY A 83 -9.51 6.56 -1.45
CA GLY A 83 -8.83 6.61 -0.17
C GLY A 83 -7.54 7.41 -0.22
N TRP A 84 -6.80 7.30 0.86
CA TRP A 84 -5.58 8.07 1.02
C TRP A 84 -4.54 7.28 1.80
N ALA A 85 -3.28 7.68 1.62
CA ALA A 85 -2.15 7.22 2.42
C ALA A 85 -1.45 8.43 3.03
N ALA A 86 -1.05 8.32 4.30
CA ALA A 86 -0.33 9.36 4.99
C ALA A 86 0.75 8.77 5.88
N GLU A 87 1.85 9.49 6.01
CA GLU A 87 2.92 9.12 6.93
C GLU A 87 2.52 9.38 8.37
N VAL A 88 3.00 8.53 9.27
CA VAL A 88 2.82 8.69 10.71
C VAL A 88 4.20 8.88 11.34
N PRO A 89 4.71 10.13 11.41
CA PRO A 89 6.06 10.40 11.95
C PRO A 89 6.06 10.49 13.46
N LEU A 90 5.31 9.62 14.11
CA LEU A 90 5.16 9.63 15.57
C LEU A 90 6.01 8.56 16.25
N ASP A 91 6.50 7.57 15.51
CA ASP A 91 7.36 6.55 16.08
C ASP A 91 8.84 6.95 15.98
N THR A 92 9.66 6.35 16.84
CA THR A 92 11.08 6.65 16.90
C THR A 92 11.84 6.32 15.62
N PHE A 93 11.34 5.39 14.81
CA PHE A 93 12.05 4.88 13.66
C PHE A 93 11.47 5.37 12.32
N ASN A 94 10.39 6.16 12.35
CA ASN A 94 9.77 6.76 11.16
C ASN A 94 9.52 5.71 10.06
N ARG A 95 8.78 4.65 10.40
CA ARG A 95 8.56 3.51 9.49
C ARG A 95 7.12 3.29 9.07
N THR A 96 6.17 4.07 9.60
CA THR A 96 4.75 3.78 9.50
C THR A 96 4.03 4.66 8.50
N THR A 97 3.25 4.03 7.63
CA THR A 97 2.30 4.69 6.73
C THR A 97 0.92 4.13 7.00
N MET A 98 -0.08 4.99 7.13
CA MET A 98 -1.47 4.61 7.32
C MET A 98 -2.24 4.77 6.02
N LEU A 99 -3.11 3.80 5.73
CA LEU A 99 -4.06 3.86 4.62
C LEU A 99 -5.48 3.80 5.14
N ASN A 100 -6.35 4.57 4.51
CA ASN A 100 -7.80 4.44 4.66
C ASN A 100 -8.40 4.41 3.26
N TRP A 101 -9.23 3.40 2.97
CA TRP A 101 -9.79 3.27 1.63
C TRP A 101 -11.06 2.44 1.60
N THR A 102 -11.82 2.65 0.50
CA THR A 102 -13.01 1.86 0.16
C THR A 102 -12.85 1.34 -1.25
N ARG A 103 -13.44 0.18 -1.55
CA ARG A 103 -13.44 -0.36 -2.91
C ARG A 103 -14.62 0.18 -3.69
N HIS A 104 -14.41 0.49 -4.97
CA HIS A 104 -15.49 0.95 -5.85
C HIS A 104 -16.58 -0.12 -6.03
N ASN A 105 -16.20 -1.39 -6.03
CA ASN A 105 -17.12 -2.51 -6.24
C ASN A 105 -17.72 -3.09 -4.96
N GLU A 106 -17.36 -2.55 -3.81
CA GLU A 106 -17.85 -3.01 -2.50
C GLU A 106 -18.20 -1.81 -1.62
N PRO A 107 -19.26 -1.06 -1.96
CA PRO A 107 -19.64 0.12 -1.17
C PRO A 107 -20.05 -0.27 0.26
N GLY A 108 -19.68 0.59 1.21
CA GLY A 108 -19.99 0.36 2.62
C GLY A 108 -18.91 -0.37 3.41
N ILE A 109 -17.85 -0.82 2.76
CA ILE A 109 -16.71 -1.44 3.43
C ILE A 109 -15.56 -0.44 3.49
N TYR A 110 -15.07 -0.17 4.70
CA TYR A 110 -13.90 0.67 4.95
C TYR A 110 -12.75 -0.20 5.41
N LEU A 111 -11.57 0.09 4.89
CA LEU A 111 -10.34 -0.55 5.36
C LEU A 111 -9.39 0.51 5.90
N TYR A 112 -8.86 0.21 7.07
CA TYR A 112 -7.73 0.93 7.64
C TYR A 112 -6.56 -0.03 7.67
N GLU A 113 -5.44 0.39 7.11
CA GLU A 113 -4.26 -0.46 7.06
C GLU A 113 -3.04 0.29 7.55
N MET A 114 -2.14 -0.44 8.17
CA MET A 114 -0.86 0.06 8.61
C MET A 114 0.25 -0.66 7.86
N ILE A 115 1.10 0.10 7.21
CA ILE A 115 2.26 -0.40 6.49
C ILE A 115 3.51 0.01 7.27
N GLN A 116 4.39 -0.94 7.52
CA GLN A 116 5.67 -0.68 8.19
C GLN A 116 6.83 -1.27 7.39
N VAL A 117 7.92 -0.52 7.31
CA VAL A 117 9.14 -0.94 6.62
C VAL A 117 10.23 -1.13 7.68
N SER A 118 11.01 -2.20 7.57
CA SER A 118 12.11 -2.47 8.49
C SER A 118 13.21 -1.41 8.37
N ASP A 119 14.07 -1.33 9.39
CA ASP A 119 15.15 -0.34 9.43
C ASP A 119 16.14 -0.50 8.26
N ASP A 120 16.41 -1.73 7.85
CA ASP A 120 17.27 -2.02 6.71
C ASP A 120 16.57 -1.87 5.35
N ARG A 121 15.27 -1.53 5.35
CA ARG A 121 14.44 -1.34 4.15
C ARG A 121 14.31 -2.59 3.28
N LYS A 122 14.49 -3.78 3.84
CA LYS A 122 14.42 -5.06 3.11
C LYS A 122 13.15 -5.85 3.40
N SER A 123 12.42 -5.49 4.45
CA SER A 123 11.17 -6.16 4.83
C SER A 123 10.05 -5.15 5.03
N ARG A 124 8.84 -5.56 4.71
CA ARG A 124 7.66 -4.72 4.79
C ARG A 124 6.49 -5.54 5.28
N SER A 125 5.72 -5.00 6.21
CA SER A 125 4.48 -5.61 6.67
C SER A 125 3.30 -4.70 6.40
N ARG A 126 2.13 -5.30 6.28
CA ARG A 126 0.88 -4.59 6.07
C ARG A 126 -0.23 -5.30 6.85
N VAL A 127 -0.90 -4.58 7.69
CA VAL A 127 -1.98 -5.12 8.52
C VAL A 127 -3.23 -4.27 8.38
#